data_f26260faaa55466c14ea75d0c62ebd69
#
_entry.id   f26260faaa55466c14ea75d0c62ebd69
#
_cell.length_a   1.000
_cell.length_b   1.000
_cell.length_c   1.000
_cell.angle_alpha   90.00
_cell.angle_beta   90.00
_cell.angle_gamma   90.00
#
_symmetry.space_group_name_H-M   'P 1'
#
loop_
_entity.id
_entity.type
_entity.pdbx_description
1 polymer ?
#
loop_
_entity_poly.entity_id
_entity_poly.type
_entity_poly.pdbx_seq_one_letter_code
_entity_poly.pdbx_strand_id
1 'polypeptide(L)'
;MVRNLLDPRPPIPAAYRTDERVAIQQLARDFAMNKVLPIANRLDPERGLIPPSIRSEMGRLGFFGVMIPEKYDGLGLGVFEYALVAEELARAWMSVASIIARSGLAASLDPSQRAIYMPLAARGEWLGAFAMSEPDAGSDIASIRTRAEKVADGWLLNGQKMWCTFADQANCIVVVARNQPYDPAHRHAGIRQFALHKEPGAFPKGLSGNPIRKIGYHGWHTFELSFDDCFVPDDCLVGYETAIADDDDGFKRTAAGMTTPRIHTAARSIGLARGALEDAIGYVQQRQQFGRPIADFQVTRFKIAHMAADVEACRALMYQVAANADAGESSETHAAMVKYLAAEMSERVTSEALQLHGGAGYTTDLPIERYWRDARLTKIFEGTSEIMLRLVSDSLLPPTPLR
;
A
#
# COMPACT_ATOMS: atom_id res chain seq x y z
N MET A 1 -37.33 -0.41 -6.69
CA MET A 1 -36.16 0.01 -7.47
C MET A 1 -35.02 -0.97 -7.19
N VAL A 2 -34.73 -1.87 -8.10
CA VAL A 2 -33.53 -2.72 -8.01
C VAL A 2 -32.33 -1.77 -8.14
N ARG A 3 -31.61 -1.51 -7.04
CA ARG A 3 -30.36 -0.75 -7.10
C ARG A 3 -29.41 -1.53 -8.01
N ASN A 4 -29.00 -0.92 -9.09
CA ASN A 4 -27.99 -1.46 -9.96
C ASN A 4 -26.71 -1.61 -9.11
N LEU A 5 -26.26 -2.85 -8.88
CA LEU A 5 -24.96 -3.12 -8.21
C LEU A 5 -23.77 -2.51 -8.98
N LEU A 6 -24.06 -1.98 -10.15
CA LEU A 6 -23.16 -1.24 -11.03
C LEU A 6 -23.34 0.29 -10.91
N ASP A 7 -23.99 0.79 -9.87
CA ASP A 7 -23.79 2.21 -9.56
C ASP A 7 -22.27 2.43 -9.52
N PRO A 8 -21.74 3.37 -10.32
CA PRO A 8 -20.30 3.64 -10.35
C PRO A 8 -19.69 3.95 -8.97
N ARG A 9 -20.52 4.05 -7.95
CA ARG A 9 -20.16 4.19 -6.55
C ARG A 9 -20.69 3.02 -5.75
N PRO A 10 -19.83 2.13 -5.20
CA PRO A 10 -20.28 1.14 -4.23
C PRO A 10 -20.94 1.90 -3.06
N PRO A 11 -22.18 1.57 -2.70
CA PRO A 11 -22.87 2.29 -1.65
C PRO A 11 -22.18 2.00 -0.31
N ILE A 12 -21.82 3.07 0.40
CA ILE A 12 -21.40 2.96 1.80
C ILE A 12 -22.61 2.47 2.61
N PRO A 13 -22.51 1.36 3.36
CA PRO A 13 -23.60 0.86 4.18
C PRO A 13 -24.14 1.93 5.13
N ALA A 14 -25.46 1.92 5.41
CA ALA A 14 -26.12 2.95 6.20
C ALA A 14 -25.46 3.21 7.57
N ALA A 15 -24.94 2.14 8.19
CA ALA A 15 -24.25 2.24 9.49
C ALA A 15 -22.95 3.08 9.45
N TYR A 16 -22.32 3.21 8.29
CA TYR A 16 -21.06 3.94 8.11
C TYR A 16 -21.23 5.20 7.25
N ARG A 17 -22.42 5.47 6.72
CA ARG A 17 -22.67 6.53 5.76
C ARG A 17 -22.80 7.88 6.45
N THR A 18 -21.91 8.80 6.06
CA THR A 18 -22.02 10.23 6.34
C THR A 18 -21.94 11.00 5.01
N ASP A 19 -22.43 12.24 4.99
CA ASP A 19 -22.33 13.10 3.80
C ASP A 19 -20.86 13.34 3.42
N GLU A 20 -19.99 13.47 4.41
CA GLU A 20 -18.54 13.62 4.21
C GLU A 20 -17.93 12.40 3.54
N ARG A 21 -18.24 11.18 4.03
CA ARG A 21 -17.77 9.92 3.40
C ARG A 21 -18.22 9.76 1.97
N VAL A 22 -19.46 10.13 1.70
CA VAL A 22 -20.01 10.13 0.33
C VAL A 22 -19.30 11.15 -0.54
N ALA A 23 -19.04 12.36 -0.03
CA ALA A 23 -18.36 13.42 -0.77
C ALA A 23 -16.90 13.04 -1.09
N ILE A 24 -16.15 12.51 -0.12
CA ILE A 24 -14.74 12.12 -0.33
C ILE A 24 -14.61 10.91 -1.28
N GLN A 25 -15.52 9.94 -1.18
CA GLN A 25 -15.57 8.83 -2.13
C GLN A 25 -15.84 9.33 -3.55
N GLN A 26 -16.79 10.24 -3.71
CA GLN A 26 -17.12 10.84 -5.03
C GLN A 26 -15.93 11.61 -5.59
N LEU A 27 -15.29 12.45 -4.78
CA LEU A 27 -14.12 13.23 -5.19
C LEU A 27 -12.98 12.30 -5.66
N ALA A 28 -12.69 11.25 -4.90
CA ALA A 28 -11.67 10.28 -5.25
C ALA A 28 -12.04 9.51 -6.54
N ARG A 29 -13.31 9.13 -6.69
CA ARG A 29 -13.80 8.47 -7.91
C ARG A 29 -13.69 9.36 -9.14
N ASP A 30 -14.12 10.61 -9.04
CA ASP A 30 -14.07 11.54 -10.18
C ASP A 30 -12.61 11.79 -10.62
N PHE A 31 -11.71 12.00 -9.68
CA PHE A 31 -10.28 12.13 -9.97
C PHE A 31 -9.71 10.84 -10.58
N ALA A 32 -10.00 9.68 -9.99
CA ALA A 32 -9.52 8.39 -10.46
C ALA A 32 -9.97 8.12 -11.91
N MET A 33 -11.24 8.31 -12.20
CA MET A 33 -11.79 7.95 -13.51
C MET A 33 -11.47 8.98 -14.59
N ASN A 34 -11.51 10.28 -14.27
CA ASN A 34 -11.36 11.34 -15.27
C ASN A 34 -9.90 11.76 -15.50
N LYS A 35 -9.01 11.55 -14.51
CA LYS A 35 -7.60 11.95 -14.60
C LYS A 35 -6.64 10.76 -14.59
N VAL A 36 -6.80 9.83 -13.65
CA VAL A 36 -5.83 8.74 -13.45
C VAL A 36 -5.99 7.65 -14.50
N LEU A 37 -7.22 7.15 -14.74
CA LEU A 37 -7.46 6.02 -15.63
C LEU A 37 -6.98 6.26 -17.07
N PRO A 38 -7.24 7.41 -17.72
CA PRO A 38 -6.71 7.67 -19.07
C PRO A 38 -5.18 7.67 -19.13
N ILE A 39 -4.53 8.21 -18.08
CA ILE A 39 -3.07 8.24 -17.98
C ILE A 39 -2.52 6.82 -17.75
N ALA A 40 -3.15 6.04 -16.88
CA ALA A 40 -2.78 4.66 -16.62
C ALA A 40 -2.86 3.80 -17.88
N ASN A 41 -3.95 3.91 -18.65
CA ASN A 41 -4.14 3.17 -19.90
C ASN A 41 -3.08 3.48 -20.96
N ARG A 42 -2.54 4.71 -20.95
CA ARG A 42 -1.47 5.11 -21.87
C ARG A 42 -0.08 4.70 -21.37
N LEU A 43 0.23 4.94 -20.08
CA LEU A 43 1.59 4.82 -19.58
C LEU A 43 1.96 3.43 -19.05
N ASP A 44 1.01 2.69 -18.49
CA ASP A 44 1.32 1.39 -17.90
C ASP A 44 1.86 0.37 -18.92
N PRO A 45 1.27 0.23 -20.14
CA PRO A 45 1.80 -0.66 -21.17
C PRO A 45 3.27 -0.34 -21.54
N GLU A 46 3.65 0.94 -21.49
CA GLU A 46 4.99 1.42 -21.77
C GLU A 46 5.92 1.39 -20.54
N ARG A 47 5.42 0.92 -19.38
CA ARG A 47 6.11 0.96 -18.07
C ARG A 47 6.48 2.39 -17.65
N GLY A 48 5.71 3.37 -18.09
CA GLY A 48 5.93 4.80 -17.83
C GLY A 48 5.70 5.15 -16.37
N LEU A 49 6.31 6.27 -15.95
CA LEU A 49 6.18 6.80 -14.60
C LEU A 49 4.95 7.71 -14.48
N ILE A 50 4.39 7.77 -13.28
CA ILE A 50 3.28 8.67 -12.95
C ILE A 50 3.78 10.12 -13.06
N PRO A 51 3.11 10.97 -13.87
CA PRO A 51 3.51 12.36 -14.03
C PRO A 51 3.44 13.14 -12.71
N PRO A 52 4.39 14.07 -12.45
CA PRO A 52 4.35 14.92 -11.24
C PRO A 52 3.04 15.70 -11.08
N SER A 53 2.37 16.06 -12.18
CA SER A 53 1.07 16.75 -12.16
C SER A 53 -0.03 15.97 -11.46
N ILE A 54 -0.05 14.64 -11.56
CA ILE A 54 -0.98 13.78 -10.84
C ILE A 54 -0.73 13.90 -9.33
N ARG A 55 0.54 13.82 -8.88
CA ARG A 55 0.90 13.98 -7.46
C ARG A 55 0.51 15.38 -6.95
N SER A 56 0.79 16.42 -7.70
CA SER A 56 0.42 17.79 -7.31
C SER A 56 -1.09 17.97 -7.19
N GLU A 57 -1.88 17.38 -8.11
CA GLU A 57 -3.33 17.45 -8.03
C GLU A 57 -3.87 16.63 -6.84
N MET A 58 -3.30 15.46 -6.53
CA MET A 58 -3.64 14.69 -5.33
C MET A 58 -3.38 15.49 -4.05
N GLY A 59 -2.29 16.25 -3.98
CA GLY A 59 -1.98 17.14 -2.86
C GLY A 59 -3.04 18.23 -2.72
N ARG A 60 -3.40 18.90 -3.82
CA ARG A 60 -4.44 19.94 -3.85
C ARG A 60 -5.83 19.41 -3.44
N LEU A 61 -6.14 18.14 -3.76
CA LEU A 61 -7.37 17.46 -3.37
C LEU A 61 -7.33 16.89 -1.93
N GLY A 62 -6.21 17.02 -1.21
CA GLY A 62 -6.07 16.60 0.18
C GLY A 62 -5.83 15.10 0.37
N PHE A 63 -5.60 14.31 -0.67
CA PHE A 63 -5.48 12.84 -0.56
C PHE A 63 -4.26 12.39 0.25
N PHE A 64 -3.20 13.17 0.31
CA PHE A 64 -2.05 12.89 1.17
C PHE A 64 -2.32 13.24 2.64
N GLY A 65 -3.22 14.19 2.89
CA GLY A 65 -3.54 14.72 4.21
C GLY A 65 -4.69 14.01 4.92
N VAL A 66 -5.32 12.97 4.33
CA VAL A 66 -6.54 12.34 4.87
C VAL A 66 -6.42 12.02 6.36
N MET A 67 -5.34 11.35 6.77
CA MET A 67 -5.10 10.93 8.15
C MET A 67 -4.17 11.87 8.93
N ILE A 68 -3.64 12.90 8.28
CA ILE A 68 -2.78 13.88 8.97
C ILE A 68 -3.67 14.82 9.79
N PRO A 69 -3.35 15.06 11.09
CA PRO A 69 -4.15 15.94 11.93
C PRO A 69 -4.25 17.37 11.39
N GLU A 70 -5.39 18.03 11.62
CA GLU A 70 -5.66 19.42 11.19
C GLU A 70 -4.58 20.43 11.66
N LYS A 71 -4.01 20.24 12.85
CA LYS A 71 -2.90 21.08 13.35
C LYS A 71 -1.64 21.04 12.47
N TYR A 72 -1.58 20.12 11.51
CA TYR A 72 -0.51 20.00 10.52
C TYR A 72 -1.07 20.14 9.08
N ASP A 73 -2.11 20.94 8.90
CA ASP A 73 -2.74 21.20 7.60
C ASP A 73 -3.35 19.95 6.93
N GLY A 74 -3.58 18.87 7.68
CA GLY A 74 -4.26 17.67 7.20
C GLY A 74 -5.77 17.75 7.35
N LEU A 75 -6.48 16.69 6.94
CA LEU A 75 -7.94 16.60 7.06
C LEU A 75 -8.39 16.02 8.42
N GLY A 76 -7.50 15.42 9.21
CA GLY A 76 -7.81 14.82 10.51
C GLY A 76 -8.84 13.67 10.45
N LEU A 77 -9.03 13.05 9.29
CA LEU A 77 -9.98 11.97 9.07
C LEU A 77 -9.37 10.61 9.46
N GLY A 78 -10.20 9.57 9.39
CA GLY A 78 -9.82 8.24 9.85
C GLY A 78 -9.30 7.28 8.77
N VAL A 79 -9.06 6.06 9.21
CA VAL A 79 -8.68 4.93 8.35
C VAL A 79 -9.79 4.56 7.39
N PHE A 80 -11.06 4.81 7.77
CA PHE A 80 -12.22 4.54 6.92
C PHE A 80 -12.19 5.40 5.65
N GLU A 81 -12.05 6.71 5.79
CA GLU A 81 -11.96 7.65 4.67
C GLU A 81 -10.70 7.41 3.83
N TYR A 82 -9.59 7.09 4.48
CA TYR A 82 -8.36 6.69 3.81
C TYR A 82 -8.54 5.43 2.94
N ALA A 83 -9.28 4.43 3.43
CA ALA A 83 -9.58 3.23 2.68
C ALA A 83 -10.53 3.50 1.49
N LEU A 84 -11.54 4.40 1.65
CA LEU A 84 -12.40 4.85 0.55
C LEU A 84 -11.58 5.48 -0.59
N VAL A 85 -10.68 6.40 -0.25
CA VAL A 85 -9.80 7.05 -1.24
C VAL A 85 -8.90 6.02 -1.93
N ALA A 86 -8.29 5.12 -1.16
CA ALA A 86 -7.40 4.09 -1.69
C ALA A 86 -8.12 3.13 -2.65
N GLU A 87 -9.35 2.72 -2.33
CA GLU A 87 -10.16 1.85 -3.20
C GLU A 87 -10.48 2.53 -4.54
N GLU A 88 -10.94 3.78 -4.51
CA GLU A 88 -11.30 4.52 -5.72
C GLU A 88 -10.07 4.77 -6.62
N LEU A 89 -8.95 5.18 -6.04
CA LEU A 89 -7.71 5.38 -6.79
C LEU A 89 -7.18 4.07 -7.39
N ALA A 90 -7.24 2.95 -6.64
CA ALA A 90 -6.76 1.66 -7.11
C ALA A 90 -7.62 1.08 -8.24
N ARG A 91 -8.92 1.41 -8.29
CA ARG A 91 -9.79 1.09 -9.44
C ARG A 91 -9.21 1.61 -10.75
N ALA A 92 -8.55 2.75 -10.73
CA ALA A 92 -7.95 3.35 -11.92
C ALA A 92 -6.49 2.90 -12.12
N TRP A 93 -5.67 3.01 -11.06
CA TRP A 93 -4.27 2.59 -11.09
C TRP A 93 -3.75 2.35 -9.66
N MET A 94 -3.42 1.11 -9.33
CA MET A 94 -2.94 0.74 -7.99
C MET A 94 -1.72 1.57 -7.55
N SER A 95 -0.84 1.92 -8.46
CA SER A 95 0.37 2.71 -8.16
C SER A 95 0.04 4.12 -7.68
N VAL A 96 -1.03 4.75 -8.19
CA VAL A 96 -1.52 6.05 -7.70
C VAL A 96 -2.13 5.90 -6.31
N ALA A 97 -2.89 4.84 -6.06
CA ALA A 97 -3.41 4.57 -4.72
C ALA A 97 -2.29 4.34 -3.70
N SER A 98 -1.20 3.70 -4.10
CA SER A 98 -0.11 3.35 -3.19
C SER A 98 0.69 4.56 -2.69
N ILE A 99 0.74 5.66 -3.46
CA ILE A 99 1.57 6.81 -3.10
C ILE A 99 1.04 7.58 -1.90
N ILE A 100 -0.28 7.53 -1.62
CA ILE A 100 -0.87 8.22 -0.48
C ILE A 100 -0.30 7.74 0.86
N ALA A 101 0.17 6.48 0.94
CA ALA A 101 0.80 5.94 2.13
C ALA A 101 2.15 6.60 2.47
N ARG A 102 2.76 7.29 1.51
CA ARG A 102 4.11 7.86 1.66
C ARG A 102 4.13 9.10 2.55
N SER A 103 3.01 9.85 2.62
CA SER A 103 2.87 10.98 3.53
C SER A 103 2.84 10.54 5.00
N GLY A 104 2.27 9.37 5.29
CA GLY A 104 2.17 8.83 6.65
C GLY A 104 3.51 8.56 7.33
N LEU A 105 4.60 8.43 6.56
CA LEU A 105 5.94 8.26 7.13
C LEU A 105 6.42 9.49 7.93
N ALA A 106 5.89 10.69 7.66
CA ALA A 106 6.17 11.88 8.46
C ALA A 106 5.73 11.72 9.93
N ALA A 107 4.70 10.92 10.20
CA ALA A 107 4.21 10.67 11.55
C ALA A 107 5.19 9.85 12.42
N SER A 108 6.11 9.09 11.79
CA SER A 108 7.13 8.31 12.51
C SER A 108 8.34 9.15 12.96
N LEU A 109 8.50 10.37 12.44
CA LEU A 109 9.59 11.27 12.79
C LEU A 109 9.43 11.85 14.19
N ASP A 110 10.50 12.40 14.74
CA ASP A 110 10.46 13.05 16.06
C ASP A 110 9.58 14.31 16.07
N PRO A 111 9.09 14.75 17.25
CA PRO A 111 8.15 15.87 17.36
C PRO A 111 8.59 17.16 16.66
N SER A 112 9.87 17.53 16.77
CA SER A 112 10.46 18.70 16.08
C SER A 112 10.40 18.57 14.55
N GLN A 113 10.76 17.42 14.03
CA GLN A 113 10.72 17.10 12.60
C GLN A 113 9.28 16.99 12.09
N ARG A 114 8.37 16.39 12.89
CA ARG A 114 6.93 16.35 12.54
C ARG A 114 6.33 17.72 12.34
N ALA A 115 6.67 18.69 13.17
CA ALA A 115 6.19 20.08 13.02
C ALA A 115 6.57 20.70 11.67
N ILE A 116 7.70 20.30 11.11
CA ILE A 116 8.20 20.78 9.81
C ILE A 116 7.60 19.97 8.65
N TYR A 117 7.67 18.64 8.73
CA TYR A 117 7.43 17.78 7.58
C TYR A 117 5.97 17.32 7.42
N MET A 118 5.17 17.25 8.49
CA MET A 118 3.77 16.83 8.34
C MET A 118 2.91 17.80 7.53
N PRO A 119 3.04 19.15 7.64
CA PRO A 119 2.33 20.06 6.76
C PRO A 119 2.73 19.90 5.28
N LEU A 120 4.01 19.66 5.01
CA LEU A 120 4.50 19.38 3.66
C LEU A 120 3.99 18.03 3.14
N ALA A 121 3.94 17.03 4.02
CA ALA A 121 3.41 15.71 3.69
C ALA A 121 1.91 15.76 3.37
N ALA A 122 1.12 16.55 4.10
CA ALA A 122 -0.31 16.74 3.84
C ALA A 122 -0.57 17.29 2.42
N ARG A 123 0.33 18.12 1.91
CA ARG A 123 0.27 18.67 0.54
C ARG A 123 0.98 17.81 -0.53
N GLY A 124 1.59 16.67 -0.13
CA GLY A 124 2.35 15.81 -1.04
C GLY A 124 3.71 16.39 -1.48
N GLU A 125 4.19 17.42 -0.80
CA GLU A 125 5.48 18.08 -1.05
C GLU A 125 6.64 17.34 -0.38
N TRP A 126 6.37 16.64 0.72
CA TRP A 126 7.29 15.72 1.38
C TRP A 126 6.70 14.31 1.41
N LEU A 127 7.38 13.36 0.81
CA LEU A 127 6.96 11.96 0.77
C LEU A 127 8.15 11.06 1.11
N GLY A 128 7.90 10.04 1.92
CA GLY A 128 8.93 9.10 2.35
C GLY A 128 8.94 7.80 1.54
N ALA A 129 10.07 7.09 1.58
CA ALA A 129 10.19 5.69 1.19
C ALA A 129 10.53 4.84 2.42
N PHE A 130 10.24 3.54 2.36
CA PHE A 130 10.50 2.61 3.45
C PHE A 130 11.40 1.47 2.99
N ALA A 131 12.55 1.29 3.64
CA ALA A 131 13.58 0.31 3.31
C ALA A 131 13.74 -0.67 4.46
N MET A 132 13.02 -1.80 4.39
CA MET A 132 12.99 -2.82 5.45
C MET A 132 13.60 -4.14 4.98
N SER A 133 13.07 -4.71 3.91
CA SER A 133 13.48 -6.03 3.41
C SER A 133 14.93 -6.02 2.88
N GLU A 134 15.58 -7.16 2.99
CA GLU A 134 16.94 -7.41 2.47
C GLU A 134 16.91 -8.58 1.47
N PRO A 135 17.99 -8.80 0.69
CA PRO A 135 18.03 -9.94 -0.24
C PRO A 135 17.67 -11.27 0.44
N ASP A 136 18.13 -11.50 1.67
CA ASP A 136 17.94 -12.74 2.43
C ASP A 136 16.87 -12.64 3.53
N ALA A 137 16.22 -11.48 3.71
CA ALA A 137 15.25 -11.24 4.79
C ALA A 137 14.04 -10.41 4.31
N GLY A 138 12.98 -11.09 3.88
CA GLY A 138 11.69 -10.51 3.52
C GLY A 138 10.64 -10.78 4.61
N SER A 139 10.02 -11.96 4.60
CA SER A 139 9.05 -12.36 5.65
C SER A 139 9.71 -12.52 7.02
N ASP A 140 10.98 -12.91 7.06
CA ASP A 140 11.77 -13.01 8.28
C ASP A 140 12.54 -11.72 8.59
N ILE A 141 11.80 -10.65 8.90
CA ILE A 141 12.36 -9.34 9.23
C ILE A 141 13.29 -9.38 10.44
N ALA A 142 13.07 -10.30 11.36
CA ALA A 142 13.96 -10.50 12.50
C ALA A 142 15.37 -11.01 12.13
N SER A 143 15.61 -11.34 10.87
CA SER A 143 16.93 -11.79 10.36
C SER A 143 17.67 -10.73 9.53
N ILE A 144 17.20 -9.47 9.49
CA ILE A 144 17.91 -8.39 8.80
C ILE A 144 19.32 -8.22 9.34
N ARG A 145 20.25 -7.84 8.46
CA ARG A 145 21.70 -7.70 8.76
C ARG A 145 22.27 -6.33 8.47
N THR A 146 21.52 -5.43 7.81
CA THR A 146 21.94 -4.03 7.66
C THR A 146 22.23 -3.48 9.05
N ARG A 147 23.42 -2.96 9.25
CA ARG A 147 23.89 -2.44 10.54
C ARG A 147 23.94 -0.93 10.55
N ALA A 148 23.74 -0.38 11.73
CA ALA A 148 23.94 1.02 12.06
C ALA A 148 25.00 1.11 13.16
N GLU A 149 26.17 1.62 12.83
CA GLU A 149 27.28 1.80 13.76
C GLU A 149 27.29 3.19 14.31
N LYS A 150 27.31 3.33 15.65
CA LYS A 150 27.33 4.64 16.33
C LYS A 150 28.69 5.30 16.14
N VAL A 151 28.66 6.56 15.68
CA VAL A 151 29.81 7.46 15.58
C VAL A 151 29.56 8.75 16.38
N ALA A 152 30.50 9.70 16.40
CA ALA A 152 30.43 10.88 17.28
C ALA A 152 29.10 11.65 17.18
N ASP A 153 28.64 11.95 15.96
CA ASP A 153 27.49 12.84 15.73
C ASP A 153 26.31 12.14 15.01
N GLY A 154 26.31 10.80 14.97
CA GLY A 154 25.29 10.06 14.23
C GLY A 154 25.61 8.58 14.08
N TRP A 155 25.20 8.04 12.98
CA TRP A 155 25.26 6.62 12.66
C TRP A 155 25.79 6.40 11.26
N LEU A 156 26.57 5.34 11.04
CA LEU A 156 26.97 4.87 9.74
C LEU A 156 26.13 3.62 9.39
N LEU A 157 25.36 3.71 8.32
CA LEU A 157 24.58 2.59 7.82
C LEU A 157 25.42 1.79 6.80
N ASN A 158 25.42 0.46 6.97
CA ASN A 158 26.12 -0.48 6.09
C ASN A 158 25.24 -1.72 5.83
N GLY A 159 25.06 -2.07 4.57
CA GLY A 159 24.26 -3.23 4.17
C GLY A 159 23.47 -3.02 2.88
N GLN A 160 22.45 -3.85 2.68
CA GLN A 160 21.63 -3.84 1.47
C GLN A 160 20.15 -3.88 1.81
N LYS A 161 19.34 -3.18 1.02
CA LYS A 161 17.87 -3.22 1.11
C LYS A 161 17.26 -3.54 -0.25
N MET A 162 16.16 -4.28 -0.23
CA MET A 162 15.42 -4.67 -1.43
C MET A 162 14.02 -4.08 -1.41
N TRP A 163 13.46 -3.93 -2.60
CA TRP A 163 12.05 -3.58 -2.82
C TRP A 163 11.65 -2.20 -2.30
N CYS A 164 12.60 -1.26 -2.21
CA CYS A 164 12.30 0.11 -1.79
C CYS A 164 11.65 0.89 -2.93
N THR A 165 10.32 0.94 -2.94
CA THR A 165 9.56 1.69 -3.94
C THR A 165 9.63 3.18 -3.66
N PHE A 166 9.78 4.00 -4.72
CA PHE A 166 9.82 5.46 -4.65
C PHE A 166 11.11 6.04 -4.06
N ALA A 167 12.17 5.26 -3.87
CA ALA A 167 13.40 5.71 -3.22
C ALA A 167 14.09 6.88 -3.95
N ASP A 168 14.03 6.92 -5.27
CA ASP A 168 14.58 8.00 -6.11
C ASP A 168 13.87 9.34 -5.88
N GLN A 169 12.55 9.34 -5.75
CA GLN A 169 11.71 10.53 -5.64
C GLN A 169 11.39 10.94 -4.20
N ALA A 170 11.77 10.12 -3.22
CA ALA A 170 11.49 10.37 -1.81
C ALA A 170 12.32 11.53 -1.27
N ASN A 171 11.76 12.29 -0.32
CA ASN A 171 12.46 13.29 0.50
C ASN A 171 13.16 12.65 1.69
N CYS A 172 12.74 11.43 2.08
CA CYS A 172 13.32 10.68 3.17
C CYS A 172 13.18 9.18 2.91
N ILE A 173 14.18 8.40 3.27
CA ILE A 173 14.09 6.94 3.32
C ILE A 173 14.16 6.51 4.76
N VAL A 174 13.08 5.93 5.30
CA VAL A 174 13.10 5.29 6.62
C VAL A 174 13.73 3.92 6.46
N VAL A 175 14.92 3.76 7.01
CA VAL A 175 15.74 2.55 6.91
C VAL A 175 15.65 1.75 8.20
N VAL A 176 15.26 0.48 8.12
CA VAL A 176 15.29 -0.45 9.25
C VAL A 176 16.65 -1.12 9.31
N ALA A 177 17.41 -0.91 10.39
CA ALA A 177 18.76 -1.46 10.56
C ALA A 177 19.00 -1.92 11.99
N ARG A 178 20.10 -2.64 12.24
CA ARG A 178 20.52 -3.06 13.58
C ARG A 178 21.60 -2.16 14.12
N ASN A 179 21.40 -1.68 15.35
CA ASN A 179 22.44 -0.98 16.11
C ASN A 179 23.22 -1.92 17.05
N GLN A 180 22.92 -3.23 17.01
CA GLN A 180 23.61 -4.28 17.77
C GLN A 180 23.84 -5.48 16.84
N PRO A 181 24.87 -6.32 17.10
CA PRO A 181 25.07 -7.56 16.36
C PRO A 181 23.83 -8.47 16.41
N TYR A 182 23.62 -9.25 15.34
CA TYR A 182 22.56 -10.24 15.34
C TYR A 182 22.81 -11.32 16.40
N ASP A 183 21.83 -11.49 17.30
CA ASP A 183 21.82 -12.57 18.29
C ASP A 183 20.70 -13.55 17.99
N PRO A 184 20.99 -14.83 17.69
CA PRO A 184 19.97 -15.85 17.44
C PRO A 184 19.03 -16.09 18.62
N ALA A 185 19.47 -15.85 19.87
CA ALA A 185 18.63 -15.99 21.05
C ALA A 185 17.69 -14.79 21.27
N HIS A 186 18.07 -13.62 20.76
CA HIS A 186 17.34 -12.36 20.91
C HIS A 186 17.17 -11.69 19.54
N ARG A 187 16.51 -12.38 18.60
CA ARG A 187 16.43 -12.02 17.17
C ARG A 187 15.88 -10.64 16.88
N HIS A 188 15.07 -10.08 17.78
CA HIS A 188 14.46 -8.75 17.64
C HIS A 188 15.32 -7.62 18.23
N ALA A 189 16.36 -7.96 19.02
CA ALA A 189 17.21 -6.99 19.68
C ALA A 189 17.94 -6.08 18.69
N GLY A 190 18.04 -4.80 19.02
CA GLY A 190 18.77 -3.80 18.26
C GLY A 190 18.16 -3.39 16.93
N ILE A 191 16.96 -3.83 16.58
CA ILE A 191 16.28 -3.35 15.36
C ILE A 191 15.76 -1.94 15.60
N ARG A 192 16.18 -0.98 14.75
CA ARG A 192 15.86 0.45 14.83
C ARG A 192 15.47 0.99 13.46
N GLN A 193 14.85 2.16 13.44
CA GLN A 193 14.50 2.89 12.22
C GLN A 193 15.28 4.20 12.16
N PHE A 194 15.82 4.50 10.99
CA PHE A 194 16.64 5.69 10.73
C PHE A 194 16.02 6.48 9.58
N ALA A 195 15.72 7.76 9.81
CA ALA A 195 15.15 8.66 8.83
C ALA A 195 16.27 9.31 8.00
N LEU A 196 16.67 8.70 6.90
CA LEU A 196 17.67 9.25 6.00
C LEU A 196 17.04 10.30 5.09
N HIS A 197 17.16 11.59 5.46
CA HIS A 197 16.71 12.71 4.63
C HIS A 197 17.57 12.86 3.38
N LYS A 198 16.94 13.21 2.26
CA LYS A 198 17.61 13.37 0.98
C LYS A 198 16.85 14.29 0.03
N GLU A 199 17.52 14.80 -0.97
CA GLU A 199 16.86 15.49 -2.08
C GLU A 199 16.22 14.50 -3.05
N PRO A 200 14.99 14.74 -3.53
CA PRO A 200 14.37 13.96 -4.60
C PRO A 200 15.27 13.94 -5.85
N GLY A 201 15.39 12.77 -6.47
CA GLY A 201 16.22 12.58 -7.67
C GLY A 201 17.70 12.28 -7.41
N ALA A 202 18.18 12.40 -6.16
CA ALA A 202 19.57 12.13 -5.80
C ALA A 202 19.68 11.11 -4.66
N PHE A 203 20.77 10.37 -4.62
CA PHE A 203 21.17 9.57 -3.46
C PHE A 203 22.34 10.25 -2.74
N PRO A 204 22.34 10.35 -1.40
CA PRO A 204 23.41 10.96 -0.64
C PRO A 204 24.68 10.08 -0.69
N LYS A 205 25.82 10.67 -0.26
CA LYS A 205 27.08 9.92 -0.15
C LYS A 205 26.90 8.66 0.72
N GLY A 206 27.43 7.55 0.26
CA GLY A 206 27.33 6.26 0.92
C GLY A 206 26.01 5.51 0.64
N LEU A 207 25.10 6.08 -0.16
CA LEU A 207 23.91 5.38 -0.65
C LEU A 207 23.96 5.28 -2.16
N SER A 208 23.73 4.07 -2.68
CA SER A 208 23.49 3.82 -4.09
C SER A 208 22.25 2.97 -4.30
N GLY A 209 21.66 3.03 -5.49
CA GLY A 209 20.44 2.24 -5.77
C GLY A 209 20.30 1.93 -7.25
N ASN A 210 19.82 0.70 -7.53
CA ASN A 210 19.52 0.24 -8.88
C ASN A 210 18.02 -0.08 -9.00
N PRO A 211 17.35 0.38 -10.06
CA PRO A 211 15.94 0.09 -10.27
C PRO A 211 15.74 -1.38 -10.65
N ILE A 212 14.78 -2.03 -9.98
CA ILE A 212 14.40 -3.42 -10.23
C ILE A 212 13.30 -3.46 -11.31
N ARG A 213 13.49 -4.30 -12.34
CA ARG A 213 12.47 -4.54 -13.36
C ARG A 213 11.36 -5.43 -12.79
N LYS A 214 10.13 -4.95 -12.86
CA LYS A 214 8.93 -5.64 -12.36
C LYS A 214 8.01 -6.07 -13.50
N ILE A 215 7.18 -7.07 -13.26
CA ILE A 215 6.14 -7.50 -14.23
C ILE A 215 4.89 -6.62 -14.18
N GLY A 216 4.63 -5.92 -13.08
CA GLY A 216 3.51 -5.01 -12.84
C GLY A 216 3.88 -3.93 -11.84
N TYR A 217 2.86 -3.20 -11.30
CA TYR A 217 3.05 -2.09 -10.39
C TYR A 217 3.97 -1.03 -10.99
N HIS A 218 3.73 -0.74 -12.28
CA HIS A 218 4.41 0.33 -13.01
C HIS A 218 3.99 1.70 -12.45
N GLY A 219 4.61 2.77 -12.90
CA GLY A 219 4.32 4.12 -12.43
C GLY A 219 5.33 4.64 -11.39
N TRP A 220 6.01 3.76 -10.67
CA TRP A 220 7.11 4.07 -9.75
C TRP A 220 8.26 3.10 -9.93
N HIS A 221 9.48 3.59 -9.75
CA HIS A 221 10.63 2.71 -9.59
C HIS A 221 10.59 2.02 -8.22
N THR A 222 11.12 0.81 -8.20
CA THR A 222 11.41 0.04 -6.97
C THR A 222 12.88 -0.30 -7.02
N PHE A 223 13.61 -0.05 -5.93
CA PHE A 223 15.06 -0.13 -5.89
C PHE A 223 15.55 -1.28 -5.02
N GLU A 224 16.68 -1.86 -5.42
CA GLU A 224 17.67 -2.35 -4.49
C GLU A 224 18.56 -1.18 -4.06
N LEU A 225 18.90 -1.12 -2.78
CA LEU A 225 19.71 -0.06 -2.18
C LEU A 225 20.94 -0.67 -1.52
N SER A 226 22.09 -0.03 -1.70
CA SER A 226 23.35 -0.40 -1.03
C SER A 226 23.85 0.76 -0.20
N PHE A 227 24.14 0.49 1.07
CA PHE A 227 24.68 1.42 2.05
C PHE A 227 26.13 1.07 2.33
N ASP A 228 27.03 2.04 2.19
CA ASP A 228 28.47 1.95 2.41
C ASP A 228 28.91 3.21 3.17
N ASP A 229 29.05 3.06 4.48
CA ASP A 229 29.29 4.17 5.42
C ASP A 229 28.34 5.37 5.20
N CYS A 230 27.07 5.08 4.95
CA CYS A 230 26.06 6.10 4.74
C CYS A 230 25.71 6.76 6.08
N PHE A 231 26.09 8.04 6.20
CA PHE A 231 25.90 8.78 7.44
C PHE A 231 24.45 9.24 7.65
N VAL A 232 23.95 9.05 8.88
CA VAL A 232 22.65 9.54 9.37
C VAL A 232 22.85 10.24 10.70
N PRO A 233 22.43 11.52 10.88
CA PRO A 233 22.53 12.24 12.14
C PRO A 233 21.76 11.57 13.28
N ASP A 234 22.12 11.88 14.53
CA ASP A 234 21.50 11.29 15.73
C ASP A 234 20.01 11.60 15.85
N ASP A 235 19.59 12.80 15.55
CA ASP A 235 18.20 13.27 15.59
C ASP A 235 17.33 12.63 14.48
N CYS A 236 17.94 11.87 13.60
CA CYS A 236 17.25 11.08 12.56
C CYS A 236 17.01 9.60 12.97
N LEU A 237 17.41 9.20 14.17
CA LEU A 237 16.96 7.95 14.78
C LEU A 237 15.48 8.10 15.17
N VAL A 238 14.60 7.35 14.54
CA VAL A 238 13.16 7.42 14.80
C VAL A 238 12.86 7.07 16.26
N GLY A 239 12.22 8.01 16.96
CA GLY A 239 11.97 7.91 18.40
C GLY A 239 13.20 8.24 19.25
N TYR A 240 14.11 9.06 18.74
CA TYR A 240 15.33 9.49 19.44
C TYR A 240 15.03 10.06 20.84
N GLU A 241 14.04 10.94 20.97
CA GLU A 241 13.62 11.51 22.25
C GLU A 241 13.11 10.48 23.27
N THR A 242 12.62 9.32 22.79
CA THR A 242 12.12 8.20 23.61
C THR A 242 13.10 7.04 23.69
N ALA A 243 14.09 6.96 22.79
CA ALA A 243 15.04 5.85 22.67
C ALA A 243 16.22 5.97 23.66
N ILE A 244 16.29 7.04 24.45
CA ILE A 244 17.30 7.23 25.52
C ILE A 244 17.12 6.22 26.66
N ALA A 245 15.95 5.65 26.80
CA ALA A 245 15.77 4.48 27.66
C ALA A 245 16.15 3.22 26.85
N ASP A 246 16.95 2.35 27.42
CA ASP A 246 17.45 1.03 26.97
C ASP A 246 16.37 0.06 26.41
N ASP A 247 15.35 0.55 25.73
CA ASP A 247 14.16 -0.19 25.39
C ASP A 247 14.27 -0.78 23.98
N ASP A 248 14.29 -2.11 23.96
CA ASP A 248 14.39 -3.01 22.81
C ASP A 248 13.15 -3.00 21.88
N ASP A 249 12.36 -1.93 21.89
CA ASP A 249 11.02 -1.86 21.30
C ASP A 249 10.96 -1.42 19.82
N GLY A 250 12.09 -1.23 19.14
CA GLY A 250 12.10 -0.82 17.71
C GLY A 250 11.40 -1.81 16.79
N PHE A 251 11.52 -3.10 17.05
CA PHE A 251 10.80 -4.14 16.30
C PHE A 251 9.30 -4.08 16.56
N LYS A 252 8.86 -3.97 17.82
CA LYS A 252 7.43 -3.86 18.17
C LYS A 252 6.79 -2.61 17.56
N ARG A 253 7.51 -1.46 17.56
CA ARG A 253 7.06 -0.26 16.86
C ARG A 253 6.88 -0.47 15.36
N THR A 254 7.83 -1.15 14.73
CA THR A 254 7.75 -1.50 13.31
C THR A 254 6.53 -2.41 13.03
N ALA A 255 6.29 -3.40 13.88
CA ALA A 255 5.17 -4.32 13.76
C ALA A 255 3.80 -3.63 14.00
N ALA A 256 3.70 -2.82 15.06
CA ALA A 256 2.48 -2.07 15.38
C ALA A 256 2.07 -1.09 14.27
N GLY A 257 3.06 -0.48 13.59
CA GLY A 257 2.82 0.40 12.45
C GLY A 257 2.22 -0.26 11.20
N MET A 258 2.08 -1.61 11.17
CA MET A 258 1.64 -2.34 9.97
C MET A 258 0.12 -2.48 9.83
N THR A 259 -0.68 -2.13 10.83
CA THR A 259 -2.16 -2.29 10.79
C THR A 259 -2.79 -1.47 9.67
N THR A 260 -2.57 -0.16 9.65
CA THR A 260 -3.08 0.74 8.59
C THR A 260 -2.57 0.36 7.19
N PRO A 261 -1.28 0.06 6.95
CA PRO A 261 -0.80 -0.46 5.67
C PRO A 261 -1.52 -1.72 5.20
N ARG A 262 -1.90 -2.65 6.09
CA ARG A 262 -2.67 -3.86 5.73
C ARG A 262 -4.08 -3.51 5.26
N ILE A 263 -4.78 -2.60 5.95
CA ILE A 263 -6.11 -2.10 5.53
C ILE A 263 -6.00 -1.38 4.19
N HIS A 264 -4.97 -0.57 3.99
CA HIS A 264 -4.68 0.09 2.72
C HIS A 264 -4.44 -0.92 1.58
N THR A 265 -3.72 -2.02 1.85
CA THR A 265 -3.54 -3.09 0.86
C THR A 265 -4.86 -3.78 0.52
N ALA A 266 -5.71 -4.01 1.51
CA ALA A 266 -7.05 -4.57 1.28
C ALA A 266 -7.89 -3.63 0.40
N ALA A 267 -7.89 -2.33 0.66
CA ALA A 267 -8.60 -1.33 -0.14
C ALA A 267 -8.10 -1.31 -1.59
N ARG A 268 -6.78 -1.32 -1.81
CA ARG A 268 -6.19 -1.41 -3.15
C ARG A 268 -6.57 -2.70 -3.88
N SER A 269 -6.57 -3.83 -3.19
CA SER A 269 -6.97 -5.13 -3.74
C SER A 269 -8.43 -5.13 -4.18
N ILE A 270 -9.32 -4.56 -3.35
CA ILE A 270 -10.75 -4.42 -3.66
C ILE A 270 -10.95 -3.49 -4.85
N GLY A 271 -10.21 -2.36 -4.90
CA GLY A 271 -10.26 -1.43 -6.04
C GLY A 271 -9.86 -2.08 -7.36
N LEU A 272 -8.78 -2.87 -7.38
CA LEU A 272 -8.34 -3.64 -8.56
C LEU A 272 -9.40 -4.64 -9.01
N ALA A 273 -9.92 -5.45 -8.08
CA ALA A 273 -10.94 -6.45 -8.38
C ALA A 273 -12.21 -5.82 -8.90
N ARG A 274 -12.65 -4.69 -8.30
CA ARG A 274 -13.80 -3.92 -8.77
C ARG A 274 -13.58 -3.38 -10.17
N GLY A 275 -12.40 -2.82 -10.46
CA GLY A 275 -12.06 -2.33 -11.79
C GLY A 275 -12.15 -3.43 -12.84
N ALA A 276 -11.58 -4.59 -12.56
CA ALA A 276 -11.64 -5.74 -13.45
C ALA A 276 -13.07 -6.26 -13.65
N LEU A 277 -13.87 -6.29 -12.59
CA LEU A 277 -15.28 -6.71 -12.64
C LEU A 277 -16.12 -5.74 -13.47
N GLU A 278 -16.00 -4.43 -13.25
CA GLU A 278 -16.72 -3.39 -14.01
C GLU A 278 -16.39 -3.48 -15.51
N ASP A 279 -15.11 -3.61 -15.87
CA ASP A 279 -14.65 -3.72 -17.24
C ASP A 279 -15.14 -5.05 -17.89
N ALA A 280 -15.11 -6.17 -17.13
CA ALA A 280 -15.62 -7.45 -17.60
C ALA A 280 -17.12 -7.41 -17.88
N ILE A 281 -17.92 -6.75 -17.02
CA ILE A 281 -19.35 -6.59 -17.21
C ILE A 281 -19.64 -5.82 -18.52
N GLY A 282 -18.92 -4.71 -18.75
CA GLY A 282 -19.04 -3.95 -19.99
C GLY A 282 -18.68 -4.80 -21.22
N TYR A 283 -17.59 -5.55 -21.13
CA TYR A 283 -17.11 -6.39 -22.23
C TYR A 283 -18.07 -7.52 -22.59
N VAL A 284 -18.55 -8.30 -21.62
CA VAL A 284 -19.42 -9.45 -21.88
C VAL A 284 -20.78 -9.08 -22.48
N GLN A 285 -21.26 -7.85 -22.24
CA GLN A 285 -22.49 -7.32 -22.83
C GLN A 285 -22.31 -6.93 -24.31
N GLN A 286 -21.13 -6.54 -24.71
CA GLN A 286 -20.82 -6.09 -26.07
C GLN A 286 -20.28 -7.22 -26.96
N ARG A 287 -19.43 -8.11 -26.39
CA ARG A 287 -18.80 -9.19 -27.11
C ARG A 287 -19.82 -10.24 -27.52
N GLN A 288 -19.89 -10.54 -28.79
CA GLN A 288 -20.80 -11.56 -29.34
C GLN A 288 -20.02 -12.81 -29.77
N GLN A 289 -20.56 -13.97 -29.43
CA GLN A 289 -20.15 -15.27 -29.93
C GLN A 289 -21.39 -16.18 -30.07
N PHE A 290 -21.37 -17.10 -31.05
CA PHE A 290 -22.51 -17.99 -31.33
C PHE A 290 -23.82 -17.22 -31.54
N GLY A 291 -23.75 -16.05 -32.21
CA GLY A 291 -24.88 -15.21 -32.57
C GLY A 291 -25.54 -14.40 -31.45
N ARG A 292 -24.92 -14.29 -30.26
CA ARG A 292 -25.44 -13.53 -29.11
C ARG A 292 -24.36 -12.98 -28.23
N PRO A 293 -24.63 -11.97 -27.37
CA PRO A 293 -23.70 -11.50 -26.34
C PRO A 293 -23.24 -12.68 -25.46
N ILE A 294 -21.96 -12.67 -25.08
CA ILE A 294 -21.47 -13.72 -24.18
C ILE A 294 -22.05 -13.60 -22.76
N ALA A 295 -22.63 -12.45 -22.40
CA ALA A 295 -23.43 -12.26 -21.20
C ALA A 295 -24.68 -13.16 -21.13
N ASP A 296 -25.16 -13.68 -22.24
CA ASP A 296 -26.36 -14.55 -22.30
C ASP A 296 -26.06 -16.01 -21.90
N PHE A 297 -24.78 -16.38 -21.82
CA PHE A 297 -24.41 -17.73 -21.39
C PHE A 297 -24.45 -17.85 -19.87
N GLN A 298 -25.10 -18.87 -19.35
CA GLN A 298 -25.27 -19.09 -17.91
C GLN A 298 -23.93 -19.08 -17.15
N VAL A 299 -22.89 -19.72 -17.69
CA VAL A 299 -21.56 -19.79 -17.07
C VAL A 299 -20.95 -18.40 -16.93
N THR A 300 -21.11 -17.51 -17.91
CA THR A 300 -20.64 -16.13 -17.87
C THR A 300 -21.37 -15.35 -16.75
N ARG A 301 -22.68 -15.49 -16.69
CA ARG A 301 -23.53 -14.86 -15.65
C ARG A 301 -23.11 -15.29 -14.25
N PHE A 302 -22.84 -16.57 -14.06
CA PHE A 302 -22.41 -17.10 -12.77
C PHE A 302 -21.02 -16.61 -12.38
N LYS A 303 -20.07 -16.54 -13.32
CA LYS A 303 -18.75 -15.93 -13.07
C LYS A 303 -18.86 -14.48 -12.59
N ILE A 304 -19.66 -13.66 -13.28
CA ILE A 304 -19.92 -12.25 -12.87
C ILE A 304 -20.54 -12.20 -11.48
N ALA A 305 -21.53 -13.05 -11.18
CA ALA A 305 -22.19 -13.07 -9.89
C ALA A 305 -21.24 -13.48 -8.74
N HIS A 306 -20.39 -14.49 -8.96
CA HIS A 306 -19.37 -14.89 -7.98
C HIS A 306 -18.35 -13.78 -7.73
N MET A 307 -17.83 -13.18 -8.79
CA MET A 307 -16.88 -12.05 -8.65
C MET A 307 -17.50 -10.90 -7.87
N ALA A 308 -18.75 -10.52 -8.16
CA ALA A 308 -19.45 -9.46 -7.44
C ALA A 308 -19.65 -9.79 -5.95
N ALA A 309 -20.08 -11.01 -5.64
CA ALA A 309 -20.26 -11.45 -4.24
C ALA A 309 -18.95 -11.44 -3.45
N ASP A 310 -17.86 -11.90 -4.06
CA ASP A 310 -16.54 -11.94 -3.45
C ASP A 310 -16.00 -10.53 -3.15
N VAL A 311 -16.15 -9.59 -4.09
CA VAL A 311 -15.76 -8.17 -3.92
C VAL A 311 -16.55 -7.52 -2.77
N GLU A 312 -17.88 -7.72 -2.76
CA GLU A 312 -18.74 -7.13 -1.72
C GLU A 312 -18.44 -7.70 -0.33
N ALA A 313 -18.19 -9.00 -0.21
CA ALA A 313 -17.84 -9.63 1.06
C ALA A 313 -16.53 -9.06 1.64
N CYS A 314 -15.49 -8.92 0.80
CA CYS A 314 -14.22 -8.34 1.22
C CYS A 314 -14.36 -6.85 1.57
N ARG A 315 -15.15 -6.10 0.82
CA ARG A 315 -15.42 -4.67 1.11
C ARG A 315 -16.16 -4.49 2.42
N ALA A 316 -17.18 -5.30 2.70
CA ALA A 316 -17.92 -5.23 3.96
C ALA A 316 -17.00 -5.48 5.16
N LEU A 317 -16.11 -6.48 5.08
CA LEU A 317 -15.12 -6.73 6.12
C LEU A 317 -14.13 -5.58 6.25
N MET A 318 -13.64 -5.01 5.15
CA MET A 318 -12.74 -3.85 5.17
C MET A 318 -13.39 -2.66 5.88
N TYR A 319 -14.63 -2.35 5.58
CA TYR A 319 -15.35 -1.25 6.22
C TYR A 319 -15.49 -1.47 7.73
N GLN A 320 -15.80 -2.69 8.16
CA GLN A 320 -15.87 -3.02 9.59
C GLN A 320 -14.50 -2.84 10.26
N VAL A 321 -13.43 -3.38 9.66
CA VAL A 321 -12.06 -3.29 10.23
C VAL A 321 -11.57 -1.86 10.28
N ALA A 322 -11.86 -1.05 9.25
CA ALA A 322 -11.48 0.37 9.22
C ALA A 322 -12.26 1.18 10.27
N ALA A 323 -13.57 0.94 10.42
CA ALA A 323 -14.39 1.61 11.43
C ALA A 323 -13.94 1.26 12.86
N ASN A 324 -13.58 0.00 13.13
CA ASN A 324 -13.04 -0.42 14.42
C ASN A 324 -11.68 0.26 14.69
N ALA A 325 -10.85 0.43 13.65
CA ALA A 325 -9.57 1.14 13.81
C ALA A 325 -9.79 2.60 14.21
N ASP A 326 -10.78 3.28 13.61
CA ASP A 326 -11.14 4.67 13.94
C ASP A 326 -11.76 4.80 15.34
N ALA A 327 -12.44 3.76 15.81
CA ALA A 327 -12.96 3.69 17.20
C ALA A 327 -11.88 3.37 18.25
N GLY A 328 -10.62 3.16 17.85
CA GLY A 328 -9.56 2.73 18.77
C GLY A 328 -9.60 1.23 19.12
N GLU A 329 -10.46 0.45 18.47
CA GLU A 329 -10.63 -0.99 18.63
C GLU A 329 -9.83 -1.77 17.56
N SER A 330 -8.70 -1.21 17.14
CA SER A 330 -7.86 -1.81 16.10
C SER A 330 -7.30 -3.15 16.53
N SER A 331 -7.42 -4.14 15.64
CA SER A 331 -6.88 -5.48 15.83
C SER A 331 -5.94 -5.84 14.70
N GLU A 332 -4.68 -6.16 15.05
CA GLU A 332 -3.69 -6.66 14.08
C GLU A 332 -4.20 -7.92 13.36
N THR A 333 -4.89 -8.79 14.08
CA THR A 333 -5.50 -10.02 13.54
C THR A 333 -6.56 -9.71 12.48
N HIS A 334 -7.48 -8.79 12.75
CA HIS A 334 -8.51 -8.41 11.77
C HIS A 334 -7.92 -7.70 10.56
N ALA A 335 -6.90 -6.85 10.74
CA ALA A 335 -6.18 -6.24 9.63
C ALA A 335 -5.44 -7.29 8.77
N ALA A 336 -4.88 -8.33 9.39
CA ALA A 336 -4.28 -9.45 8.68
C ALA A 336 -5.33 -10.27 7.92
N MET A 337 -6.49 -10.56 8.54
CA MET A 337 -7.60 -11.27 7.89
C MET A 337 -8.10 -10.55 6.66
N VAL A 338 -8.39 -9.25 6.77
CA VAL A 338 -8.93 -8.49 5.62
C VAL A 338 -7.90 -8.35 4.50
N LYS A 339 -6.61 -8.14 4.83
CA LYS A 339 -5.54 -8.10 3.84
C LYS A 339 -5.39 -9.41 3.09
N TYR A 340 -5.40 -10.54 3.81
CA TYR A 340 -5.35 -11.87 3.24
C TYR A 340 -6.53 -12.12 2.29
N LEU A 341 -7.75 -11.98 2.79
CA LEU A 341 -8.96 -12.25 2.01
C LEU A 341 -9.07 -11.37 0.77
N ALA A 342 -8.79 -10.07 0.90
CA ALA A 342 -8.87 -9.13 -0.21
C ALA A 342 -7.80 -9.41 -1.29
N ALA A 343 -6.57 -9.79 -0.89
CA ALA A 343 -5.51 -10.13 -1.83
C ALA A 343 -5.80 -11.42 -2.61
N GLU A 344 -6.27 -12.48 -1.93
CA GLU A 344 -6.67 -13.75 -2.57
C GLU A 344 -7.86 -13.54 -3.52
N MET A 345 -8.86 -12.79 -3.07
CA MET A 345 -10.03 -12.42 -3.87
C MET A 345 -9.63 -11.64 -5.11
N SER A 346 -8.75 -10.64 -4.96
CA SER A 346 -8.35 -9.76 -6.06
C SER A 346 -7.65 -10.53 -7.19
N GLU A 347 -6.72 -11.43 -6.87
CA GLU A 347 -6.06 -12.26 -7.89
C GLU A 347 -7.07 -13.16 -8.61
N ARG A 348 -7.99 -13.80 -7.88
CA ARG A 348 -9.02 -14.66 -8.47
C ARG A 348 -9.96 -13.88 -9.39
N VAL A 349 -10.48 -12.73 -8.90
CA VAL A 349 -11.43 -11.90 -9.67
C VAL A 349 -10.77 -11.32 -10.92
N THR A 350 -9.56 -10.79 -10.82
CA THR A 350 -8.85 -10.22 -11.98
C THR A 350 -8.48 -11.29 -13.00
N SER A 351 -8.13 -12.51 -12.57
CA SER A 351 -7.88 -13.65 -13.44
C SER A 351 -9.14 -14.11 -14.18
N GLU A 352 -10.28 -14.23 -13.48
CA GLU A 352 -11.56 -14.58 -14.11
C GLU A 352 -12.06 -13.48 -15.07
N ALA A 353 -11.87 -12.22 -14.71
CA ALA A 353 -12.21 -11.10 -15.57
C ALA A 353 -11.35 -11.09 -16.86
N LEU A 354 -10.05 -11.35 -16.74
CA LEU A 354 -9.16 -11.52 -17.89
C LEU A 354 -9.62 -12.70 -18.78
N GLN A 355 -9.98 -13.84 -18.16
CA GLN A 355 -10.49 -15.00 -18.87
C GLN A 355 -11.76 -14.67 -19.67
N LEU A 356 -12.66 -13.84 -19.15
CA LEU A 356 -13.87 -13.40 -19.85
C LEU A 356 -13.57 -12.54 -21.08
N HIS A 357 -12.43 -11.84 -21.11
CA HIS A 357 -11.97 -11.07 -22.27
C HIS A 357 -11.34 -11.96 -23.36
N GLY A 358 -11.03 -13.23 -23.06
CA GLY A 358 -10.40 -14.17 -24.00
C GLY A 358 -9.04 -13.64 -24.51
N GLY A 359 -8.75 -13.83 -25.78
CA GLY A 359 -7.49 -13.38 -26.39
C GLY A 359 -7.23 -11.87 -26.26
N ALA A 360 -8.27 -11.03 -26.29
CA ALA A 360 -8.14 -9.59 -26.10
C ALA A 360 -7.64 -9.23 -24.68
N GLY A 361 -8.00 -10.03 -23.67
CA GLY A 361 -7.52 -9.85 -22.31
C GLY A 361 -6.02 -10.14 -22.12
N TYR A 362 -5.41 -10.86 -23.06
CA TYR A 362 -3.99 -11.22 -23.03
C TYR A 362 -3.10 -10.29 -23.88
N THR A 363 -3.63 -9.11 -24.20
CA THR A 363 -2.91 -8.02 -24.88
C THR A 363 -2.83 -6.80 -23.99
N THR A 364 -1.94 -5.86 -24.34
CA THR A 364 -1.81 -4.57 -23.63
C THR A 364 -2.81 -3.51 -24.11
N ASP A 365 -3.71 -3.85 -25.02
CA ASP A 365 -4.71 -2.92 -25.58
C ASP A 365 -5.85 -2.62 -24.60
N LEU A 366 -6.07 -3.53 -23.65
CA LEU A 366 -7.10 -3.40 -22.61
C LEU A 366 -6.48 -3.37 -21.21
N PRO A 367 -7.06 -2.62 -20.27
CA PRO A 367 -6.50 -2.47 -18.92
C PRO A 367 -6.59 -3.74 -18.06
N ILE A 368 -7.27 -4.77 -18.52
CA ILE A 368 -7.58 -5.95 -17.73
C ILE A 368 -6.32 -6.73 -17.31
N GLU A 369 -5.30 -6.81 -18.17
CA GLU A 369 -4.04 -7.47 -17.87
C GLU A 369 -3.25 -6.69 -16.78
N ARG A 370 -3.35 -5.35 -16.72
CA ARG A 370 -2.76 -4.53 -15.67
C ARG A 370 -3.35 -4.86 -14.32
N TYR A 371 -4.68 -4.97 -14.21
CA TYR A 371 -5.32 -5.36 -12.96
C TYR A 371 -4.84 -6.71 -12.46
N TRP A 372 -4.71 -7.70 -13.36
CA TRP A 372 -4.23 -9.03 -13.02
C TRP A 372 -2.76 -9.02 -12.55
N ARG A 373 -1.87 -8.33 -13.25
CA ARG A 373 -0.45 -8.19 -12.86
C ARG A 373 -0.31 -7.53 -11.49
N ASP A 374 -1.05 -6.46 -11.26
CA ASP A 374 -0.99 -5.68 -10.03
C ASP A 374 -1.63 -6.43 -8.87
N ALA A 375 -2.73 -7.13 -9.09
CA ALA A 375 -3.40 -7.95 -8.07
C ALA A 375 -2.48 -9.05 -7.53
N ARG A 376 -1.69 -9.70 -8.39
CA ARG A 376 -0.73 -10.73 -7.96
C ARG A 376 0.27 -10.23 -6.92
N LEU A 377 0.66 -8.97 -7.00
CA LEU A 377 1.59 -8.36 -6.04
C LEU A 377 0.99 -8.22 -4.64
N THR A 378 -0.33 -8.00 -4.53
CA THR A 378 -0.98 -7.77 -3.23
C THR A 378 -0.87 -8.95 -2.27
N LYS A 379 -0.63 -10.15 -2.78
CA LYS A 379 -0.35 -11.37 -1.98
C LYS A 379 1.09 -11.44 -1.46
N ILE A 380 1.99 -10.61 -1.99
CA ILE A 380 3.43 -10.68 -1.73
C ILE A 380 3.89 -9.57 -0.79
N PHE A 381 3.58 -8.31 -1.12
CA PHE A 381 4.09 -7.16 -0.36
C PHE A 381 3.26 -6.87 0.90
N GLU A 382 3.84 -6.05 1.80
CA GLU A 382 3.22 -5.64 3.07
C GLU A 382 2.79 -6.84 3.95
N GLY A 383 3.60 -7.91 3.88
CA GLY A 383 3.36 -9.22 4.46
C GLY A 383 2.68 -10.16 3.48
N THR A 384 3.30 -11.32 3.23
CA THR A 384 2.73 -12.33 2.32
C THR A 384 1.41 -12.90 2.87
N SER A 385 0.63 -13.56 2.00
CA SER A 385 -0.58 -14.28 2.43
C SER A 385 -0.30 -15.26 3.56
N GLU A 386 0.85 -15.94 3.52
CA GLU A 386 1.28 -16.89 4.55
C GLU A 386 1.61 -16.19 5.88
N ILE A 387 2.25 -15.01 5.83
CA ILE A 387 2.48 -14.20 7.04
C ILE A 387 1.17 -13.71 7.65
N MET A 388 0.20 -13.31 6.82
CA MET A 388 -1.14 -12.95 7.32
C MET A 388 -1.83 -14.12 8.01
N LEU A 389 -1.80 -15.30 7.39
CA LEU A 389 -2.36 -16.52 8.00
C LEU A 389 -1.63 -16.91 9.28
N ARG A 390 -0.31 -16.75 9.34
CA ARG A 390 0.47 -16.97 10.57
C ARG A 390 0.00 -16.04 11.69
N LEU A 391 -0.13 -14.73 11.44
CA LEU A 391 -0.62 -13.78 12.45
C LEU A 391 -2.01 -14.12 12.96
N VAL A 392 -2.89 -14.58 12.06
CA VAL A 392 -4.24 -15.05 12.44
C VAL A 392 -4.15 -16.31 13.28
N SER A 393 -3.37 -17.30 12.87
CA SER A 393 -3.23 -18.56 13.60
C SER A 393 -2.61 -18.37 14.98
N ASP A 394 -1.57 -17.53 15.08
CA ASP A 394 -0.88 -17.23 16.34
C ASP A 394 -1.81 -16.51 17.36
N SER A 395 -2.83 -15.79 16.87
CA SER A 395 -3.86 -15.20 17.74
C SER A 395 -4.91 -16.17 18.24
N LEU A 396 -5.09 -17.31 17.56
CA LEU A 396 -6.11 -18.31 17.85
C LEU A 396 -5.54 -19.53 18.60
N LEU A 397 -4.28 -19.82 18.38
CA LEU A 397 -3.60 -21.02 18.89
C LEU A 397 -2.38 -20.60 19.73
N PRO A 398 -2.05 -21.34 20.80
CA PRO A 398 -0.81 -21.08 21.53
C PRO A 398 0.40 -21.22 20.59
N PRO A 399 1.45 -20.39 20.78
CA PRO A 399 2.63 -20.46 19.92
C PRO A 399 3.24 -21.86 19.97
N THR A 400 3.48 -22.43 18.79
CA THR A 400 4.21 -23.70 18.67
C THR A 400 5.68 -23.43 19.01
N PRO A 401 6.27 -24.10 20.01
CA PRO A 401 7.71 -23.96 20.27
C PRO A 401 8.49 -24.29 18.99
N LEU A 402 9.28 -23.36 18.51
CA LEU A 402 10.22 -23.62 17.43
C LEU A 402 11.22 -24.68 17.94
N ARG A 403 11.21 -25.86 17.31
CA ARG A 403 12.16 -26.95 17.56
C ARG A 403 13.51 -26.62 16.92
#